data_5e17c7d3b8745f2b7fe2a825c1390043
#
_entry.id   5e17c7d3b8745f2b7fe2a825c1390043
#
_cell.length_a   1.000
_cell.length_b   1.000
_cell.length_c   1.000
_cell.angle_alpha   90.00
_cell.angle_beta   90.00
_cell.angle_gamma   90.00
#
_symmetry.space_group_name_H-M   'P 1'
#
loop_
_entity.id
_entity.type
_entity.pdbx_description
1 polymer ?
#
loop_
_entity_poly.entity_id
_entity_poly.type
_entity_poly.pdbx_seq_one_letter_code
_entity_poly.pdbx_strand_id
1 'polypeptide(L)'
;MLRKHEVVFAGFLKKSKFLPELCQHPFDGIQFNLYGEKGNMSFEAFPHIHYKGIFDSNHVGSISGGWGLVWDGDTITSCKGNLGEYLRYNLPHKLSLYIAAGIPVVVWDQSAVAEMVKREQLGLVVSDLRQLPEMIQKVSDEQYTTFLTHVQQMGKRLRSGAMTLAALRG
;
A
#
# COMPACT_ATOMS: atom_id res chain seq x y z
N MET A 1 -4.92 -19.53 0.48
CA MET A 1 -5.03 -18.85 -0.84
C MET A 1 -4.34 -17.49 -0.80
N LEU A 2 -3.50 -17.22 -1.78
CA LEU A 2 -2.81 -15.93 -1.89
C LEU A 2 -3.74 -14.87 -2.48
N ARG A 3 -3.71 -13.66 -1.89
CA ARG A 3 -4.63 -12.56 -2.28
C ARG A 3 -3.94 -11.55 -3.20
N LYS A 4 -3.18 -12.03 -4.18
CA LYS A 4 -2.34 -11.19 -5.05
C LYS A 4 -3.11 -10.16 -5.88
N HIS A 5 -4.42 -10.32 -6.03
CA HIS A 5 -5.23 -9.39 -6.82
C HIS A 5 -5.94 -8.34 -5.98
N GLU A 6 -5.71 -8.33 -4.68
CA GLU A 6 -6.34 -7.37 -3.76
C GLU A 6 -5.31 -6.38 -3.24
N VAL A 7 -5.57 -5.11 -3.49
CA VAL A 7 -4.73 -4.00 -3.01
C VAL A 7 -5.51 -3.26 -1.93
N VAL A 8 -4.91 -3.08 -0.76
CA VAL A 8 -5.54 -2.35 0.34
C VAL A 8 -4.97 -0.94 0.43
N PHE A 9 -5.85 0.03 0.63
CA PHE A 9 -5.49 1.40 0.96
C PHE A 9 -6.22 1.81 2.24
N ALA A 10 -5.45 2.09 3.28
CA ALA A 10 -5.97 2.48 4.58
C ALA A 10 -5.49 3.88 4.93
N GLY A 11 -6.40 4.81 5.18
CA GLY A 11 -6.04 6.19 5.48
C GLY A 11 -7.22 7.14 5.48
N PHE A 12 -6.92 8.43 5.36
CA PHE A 12 -7.92 9.49 5.28
C PHE A 12 -8.45 9.59 3.84
N LEU A 13 -9.48 8.83 3.52
CA LEU A 13 -9.99 8.74 2.16
C LEU A 13 -10.46 10.10 1.63
N LYS A 14 -11.12 10.89 2.45
CA LYS A 14 -11.63 12.20 2.04
C LYS A 14 -10.53 13.21 1.70
N LYS A 15 -9.29 12.95 2.12
CA LYS A 15 -8.14 13.81 1.80
C LYS A 15 -7.24 13.22 0.72
N SER A 16 -7.56 12.04 0.23
CA SER A 16 -6.74 11.33 -0.75
C SER A 16 -7.17 11.72 -2.16
N LYS A 17 -6.51 12.71 -2.72
CA LYS A 17 -6.90 13.36 -3.98
C LYS A 17 -6.86 12.43 -5.19
N PHE A 18 -6.05 11.38 -5.15
CA PHE A 18 -5.94 10.42 -6.26
C PHE A 18 -7.13 9.44 -6.33
N LEU A 19 -7.92 9.30 -5.27
CA LEU A 19 -8.97 8.28 -5.21
C LEU A 19 -10.04 8.41 -6.30
N PRO A 20 -10.55 9.62 -6.64
CA PRO A 20 -11.52 9.71 -7.73
C PRO A 20 -10.99 9.15 -9.06
N GLU A 21 -9.73 9.43 -9.37
CA GLU A 21 -9.09 8.91 -10.57
C GLU A 21 -8.88 7.39 -10.48
N LEU A 22 -8.47 6.90 -9.31
CA LEU A 22 -8.33 5.46 -9.06
C LEU A 22 -9.65 4.71 -9.31
N CYS A 23 -10.75 5.29 -8.83
CA CYS A 23 -12.08 4.70 -9.01
C CYS A 23 -12.49 4.64 -10.48
N GLN A 24 -12.18 5.67 -11.25
CA GLN A 24 -12.60 5.78 -12.64
C GLN A 24 -11.71 4.99 -13.60
N HIS A 25 -10.45 4.74 -13.23
CA HIS A 25 -9.53 4.00 -14.09
C HIS A 25 -9.81 2.49 -14.02
N PRO A 26 -9.91 1.79 -15.15
CA PRO A 26 -10.07 0.33 -15.14
C PRO A 26 -8.75 -0.34 -14.79
N PHE A 27 -8.73 -1.06 -13.65
CA PHE A 27 -7.59 -1.86 -13.23
C PHE A 27 -7.92 -3.34 -13.45
N ASP A 28 -7.52 -3.86 -14.59
CA ASP A 28 -7.88 -5.21 -15.01
C ASP A 28 -7.34 -6.25 -14.01
N GLY A 29 -8.26 -7.03 -13.44
CA GLY A 29 -7.92 -8.10 -12.51
C GLY A 29 -7.51 -7.65 -11.11
N ILE A 30 -7.61 -6.35 -10.79
CA ILE A 30 -7.25 -5.81 -9.48
C ILE A 30 -8.50 -5.35 -8.75
N GLN A 31 -8.58 -5.68 -7.46
CA GLN A 31 -9.63 -5.21 -6.56
C GLN A 31 -8.98 -4.34 -5.48
N PHE A 32 -9.61 -3.21 -5.15
CA PHE A 32 -9.11 -2.30 -4.11
C PHE A 32 -10.01 -2.36 -2.89
N ASN A 33 -9.41 -2.64 -1.74
CA ASN A 33 -10.09 -2.60 -0.45
C ASN A 33 -9.73 -1.28 0.24
N LEU A 34 -10.71 -0.40 0.44
CA LEU A 34 -10.50 0.92 1.02
C LEU A 34 -10.98 0.96 2.46
N TYR A 35 -10.10 1.42 3.36
CA TYR A 35 -10.40 1.59 4.78
C TYR A 35 -10.17 3.05 5.17
N GLY A 36 -11.08 3.62 5.93
CA GLY A 36 -10.91 4.96 6.48
C GLY A 36 -12.15 5.81 6.36
N GLU A 37 -12.03 7.04 6.84
CA GLU A 37 -13.12 8.01 6.78
C GLU A 37 -13.27 8.53 5.35
N LYS A 38 -14.43 8.28 4.76
CA LYS A 38 -14.69 8.62 3.37
C LYS A 38 -15.44 9.93 3.15
N GLY A 39 -15.97 10.54 4.21
CA GLY A 39 -16.82 11.73 4.08
C GLY A 39 -18.04 11.43 3.21
N ASN A 40 -18.26 12.26 2.20
CA ASN A 40 -19.40 12.13 1.28
C ASN A 40 -19.08 11.29 0.04
N MET A 41 -17.90 10.67 -0.02
CA MET A 41 -17.53 9.83 -1.17
C MET A 41 -18.40 8.57 -1.24
N SER A 42 -18.77 8.16 -2.46
CA SER A 42 -19.50 6.93 -2.73
C SER A 42 -18.71 6.08 -3.71
N PHE A 43 -18.61 4.79 -3.43
CA PHE A 43 -17.82 3.85 -4.24
C PHE A 43 -18.67 2.78 -4.92
N GLU A 44 -19.98 2.82 -4.73
CA GLU A 44 -20.90 1.76 -5.19
C GLU A 44 -20.94 1.60 -6.70
N ALA A 45 -20.66 2.68 -7.45
CA ALA A 45 -20.67 2.65 -8.91
C ALA A 45 -19.43 1.95 -9.51
N PHE A 46 -18.44 1.60 -8.68
CA PHE A 46 -17.17 1.07 -9.16
C PHE A 46 -16.97 -0.38 -8.70
N PRO A 47 -17.14 -1.37 -9.60
CA PRO A 47 -17.09 -2.79 -9.22
C PRO A 47 -15.74 -3.26 -8.64
N HIS A 48 -14.65 -2.58 -8.98
CA HIS A 48 -13.31 -2.94 -8.50
C HIS A 48 -12.94 -2.27 -7.17
N ILE A 49 -13.84 -1.45 -6.60
CA ILE A 49 -13.61 -0.73 -5.35
C ILE A 49 -14.53 -1.31 -4.27
N HIS A 50 -13.95 -1.68 -3.14
CA HIS A 50 -14.66 -2.24 -1.99
C HIS A 50 -14.39 -1.40 -0.75
N TYR A 51 -15.37 -0.62 -0.32
CA TYR A 51 -15.23 0.15 0.91
C TYR A 51 -15.49 -0.77 2.10
N LYS A 52 -14.51 -0.86 3.01
CA LYS A 52 -14.55 -1.76 4.16
C LYS A 52 -14.87 -1.07 5.48
N GLY A 53 -14.99 0.24 5.49
CA GLY A 53 -15.28 1.01 6.70
C GLY A 53 -14.04 1.56 7.37
N ILE A 54 -14.20 2.02 8.60
CA ILE A 54 -13.10 2.57 9.40
C ILE A 54 -12.39 1.42 10.10
N PHE A 55 -11.06 1.40 10.03
CA PHE A 55 -10.25 0.40 10.72
C PHE A 55 -9.77 0.93 12.06
N ASP A 56 -9.56 0.02 13.01
CA ASP A 56 -8.94 0.33 14.29
C ASP A 56 -7.44 0.10 14.20
N SER A 57 -6.65 1.15 14.37
CA SER A 57 -5.18 1.08 14.31
C SER A 57 -4.59 0.17 15.39
N ASN A 58 -5.34 -0.14 16.45
CA ASN A 58 -4.92 -1.10 17.48
C ASN A 58 -5.20 -2.55 17.08
N HIS A 59 -5.93 -2.77 15.99
CA HIS A 59 -6.29 -4.11 15.50
C HIS A 59 -5.91 -4.23 14.03
N VAL A 60 -4.60 -4.18 13.74
CA VAL A 60 -4.09 -4.20 12.37
C VAL A 60 -4.52 -5.44 11.59
N GLY A 61 -4.83 -6.55 12.27
CA GLY A 61 -5.31 -7.75 11.62
C GLY A 61 -6.68 -7.61 10.98
N SER A 62 -7.41 -6.52 11.23
CA SER A 62 -8.69 -6.25 10.58
C SER A 62 -8.53 -5.77 9.13
N ILE A 63 -7.32 -5.33 8.75
CA ILE A 63 -7.01 -4.89 7.39
C ILE A 63 -6.73 -6.13 6.53
N SER A 64 -7.38 -6.20 5.38
CA SER A 64 -7.35 -7.38 4.52
C SER A 64 -7.02 -7.01 3.09
N GLY A 65 -6.02 -7.65 2.52
CA GLY A 65 -5.59 -7.48 1.14
C GLY A 65 -4.27 -8.18 0.88
N GLY A 66 -3.86 -8.21 -0.38
CA GLY A 66 -2.60 -8.82 -0.78
C GLY A 66 -1.43 -7.84 -0.85
N TRP A 67 -1.72 -6.56 -1.06
CA TRP A 67 -0.72 -5.50 -1.17
C TRP A 67 -1.21 -4.26 -0.43
N GLY A 68 -0.34 -3.65 0.34
CA GLY A 68 -0.64 -2.40 1.02
C GLY A 68 -0.13 -1.22 0.21
N LEU A 69 -1.03 -0.36 -0.25
CA LEU A 69 -0.67 0.78 -1.08
C LEU A 69 -0.24 1.98 -0.23
N VAL A 70 0.99 2.44 -0.46
CA VAL A 70 1.54 3.66 0.12
C VAL A 70 1.57 4.73 -0.97
N TRP A 71 0.55 5.59 -1.01
CA TRP A 71 0.37 6.57 -2.07
C TRP A 71 -0.36 7.80 -1.53
N ASP A 72 0.20 8.98 -1.69
CA ASP A 72 -0.41 10.24 -1.25
C ASP A 72 -0.31 11.33 -2.32
N GLY A 73 -0.20 10.92 -3.60
CA GLY A 73 -0.17 11.87 -4.71
C GLY A 73 -1.52 12.45 -5.05
N ASP A 74 -1.51 13.47 -5.90
CA ASP A 74 -2.74 14.09 -6.40
C ASP A 74 -3.39 13.26 -7.51
N THR A 75 -2.62 12.37 -8.16
CA THR A 75 -3.05 11.53 -9.28
C THR A 75 -2.59 10.09 -9.10
N ILE A 76 -3.08 9.18 -9.95
CA ILE A 76 -2.58 7.81 -9.99
C ILE A 76 -1.27 7.66 -10.76
N THR A 77 -0.87 8.67 -11.54
CA THR A 77 0.32 8.60 -12.40
C THR A 77 1.61 8.94 -11.67
N SER A 78 1.54 9.63 -10.54
CA SER A 78 2.70 9.94 -9.71
C SER A 78 2.23 10.43 -8.33
N CYS A 79 3.16 10.46 -7.37
CA CYS A 79 2.91 11.07 -6.06
C CYS A 79 3.35 12.54 -6.03
N LYS A 80 3.26 13.26 -7.14
CA LYS A 80 3.51 14.71 -7.14
C LYS A 80 2.37 15.43 -6.43
N GLY A 81 2.66 16.62 -5.91
CA GLY A 81 1.74 17.40 -5.10
C GLY A 81 2.25 17.55 -3.67
N ASN A 82 1.58 18.35 -2.86
CA ASN A 82 2.07 18.71 -1.52
C ASN A 82 2.25 17.49 -0.60
N LEU A 83 1.26 16.60 -0.56
CA LEU A 83 1.32 15.41 0.29
C LEU A 83 2.24 14.34 -0.30
N GLY A 84 2.23 14.18 -1.63
CA GLY A 84 3.06 13.18 -2.30
C GLY A 84 4.54 13.49 -2.20
N GLU A 85 4.91 14.75 -2.37
CA GLU A 85 6.32 15.16 -2.24
C GLU A 85 6.87 14.90 -0.83
N TYR A 86 6.01 14.90 0.18
CA TYR A 86 6.39 14.56 1.55
C TYR A 86 6.95 13.14 1.65
N LEU A 87 6.49 12.21 0.80
CA LEU A 87 6.98 10.83 0.77
C LEU A 87 8.46 10.71 0.39
N ARG A 88 9.03 11.72 -0.25
CA ARG A 88 10.45 11.72 -0.62
C ARG A 88 11.35 11.80 0.61
N TYR A 89 10.87 12.37 1.71
CA TYR A 89 11.69 12.73 2.86
C TYR A 89 11.28 12.01 4.13
N ASN A 90 10.07 11.48 4.20
CA ASN A 90 9.52 10.95 5.45
C ASN A 90 9.12 9.50 5.33
N LEU A 91 9.13 8.80 6.47
CA LEU A 91 8.62 7.44 6.58
C LEU A 91 7.10 7.50 6.70
N PRO A 92 6.35 6.93 5.75
CA PRO A 92 4.89 6.94 5.84
C PRO A 92 4.38 6.00 6.92
N HIS A 93 3.39 6.46 7.69
CA HIS A 93 2.74 5.63 8.71
C HIS A 93 2.05 4.41 8.11
N LYS A 94 1.56 4.51 6.87
CA LYS A 94 0.95 3.39 6.15
C LYS A 94 1.91 2.23 5.99
N LEU A 95 3.19 2.50 5.75
CA LEU A 95 4.20 1.44 5.61
C LEU A 95 4.28 0.60 6.87
N SER A 96 4.37 1.26 8.04
CA SER A 96 4.41 0.56 9.33
C SER A 96 3.15 -0.24 9.57
N LEU A 97 1.99 0.31 9.21
CA LEU A 97 0.70 -0.33 9.36
C LEU A 97 0.63 -1.64 8.55
N TYR A 98 1.01 -1.59 7.28
CA TYR A 98 0.97 -2.77 6.42
C TYR A 98 1.98 -3.83 6.85
N ILE A 99 3.19 -3.42 7.24
CA ILE A 99 4.20 -4.35 7.73
C ILE A 99 3.70 -5.03 9.01
N ALA A 100 3.10 -4.28 9.93
CA ALA A 100 2.54 -4.84 11.16
C ALA A 100 1.39 -5.82 10.85
N ALA A 101 0.62 -5.58 9.80
CA ALA A 101 -0.44 -6.46 9.36
C ALA A 101 0.07 -7.67 8.55
N GLY A 102 1.37 -7.74 8.25
CA GLY A 102 1.96 -8.83 7.47
C GLY A 102 1.65 -8.76 5.98
N ILE A 103 1.41 -7.56 5.46
CA ILE A 103 1.01 -7.34 4.07
C ILE A 103 2.17 -6.74 3.27
N PRO A 104 2.61 -7.38 2.16
CA PRO A 104 3.59 -6.78 1.25
C PRO A 104 3.11 -5.43 0.73
N VAL A 105 4.04 -4.54 0.42
CA VAL A 105 3.71 -3.15 0.12
C VAL A 105 3.93 -2.79 -1.34
N VAL A 106 3.22 -1.73 -1.79
CA VAL A 106 3.46 -1.05 -3.06
C VAL A 106 3.81 0.39 -2.72
N VAL A 107 5.01 0.82 -3.10
CA VAL A 107 5.49 2.17 -2.79
C VAL A 107 5.90 2.90 -4.07
N TRP A 108 5.85 4.25 -4.01
CA TRP A 108 6.32 5.10 -5.10
C TRP A 108 7.83 5.03 -5.22
N ASP A 109 8.34 4.96 -6.46
CA ASP A 109 9.78 4.77 -6.74
C ASP A 109 10.65 5.93 -6.25
N GLN A 110 10.09 7.12 -6.07
CA GLN A 110 10.81 8.29 -5.55
C GLN A 110 10.58 8.53 -4.07
N SER A 111 9.92 7.59 -3.38
CA SER A 111 9.74 7.71 -1.94
C SER A 111 11.02 7.40 -1.19
N ALA A 112 11.10 7.92 0.04
CA ALA A 112 12.27 7.70 0.92
C ALA A 112 12.49 6.22 1.24
N VAL A 113 11.46 5.39 1.12
CA VAL A 113 11.51 3.96 1.49
C VAL A 113 11.68 3.03 0.29
N ALA A 114 11.72 3.57 -0.95
CA ALA A 114 11.78 2.73 -2.15
C ALA A 114 12.99 1.79 -2.16
N GLU A 115 14.18 2.30 -1.84
CA GLU A 115 15.40 1.49 -1.81
C GLU A 115 15.34 0.40 -0.74
N MET A 116 14.79 0.71 0.42
CA MET A 116 14.62 -0.26 1.50
C MET A 116 13.65 -1.37 1.09
N VAL A 117 12.54 -1.02 0.46
CA VAL A 117 11.55 -1.99 -0.01
C VAL A 117 12.18 -2.95 -1.04
N LYS A 118 12.99 -2.43 -1.95
CA LYS A 118 13.72 -3.26 -2.92
C LYS A 118 14.75 -4.15 -2.23
N ARG A 119 15.59 -3.57 -1.39
CA ARG A 119 16.70 -4.28 -0.72
C ARG A 119 16.18 -5.38 0.18
N GLU A 120 15.16 -5.11 0.97
CA GLU A 120 14.60 -6.06 1.93
C GLU A 120 13.53 -6.95 1.30
N GLN A 121 13.19 -6.75 0.04
CA GLN A 121 12.18 -7.53 -0.70
C GLN A 121 10.85 -7.57 0.06
N LEU A 122 10.29 -6.38 0.28
CA LEU A 122 9.05 -6.21 1.03
C LEU A 122 7.83 -6.03 0.12
N GLY A 123 8.05 -5.86 -1.19
CA GLY A 123 6.95 -5.64 -2.12
C GLY A 123 7.41 -5.00 -3.42
N LEU A 124 6.53 -4.21 -4.01
CA LEU A 124 6.74 -3.60 -5.32
C LEU A 124 7.04 -2.11 -5.22
N VAL A 125 7.83 -1.62 -6.17
CA VAL A 125 8.14 -0.19 -6.31
C VAL A 125 7.63 0.24 -7.68
N VAL A 126 6.77 1.25 -7.72
CA VAL A 126 6.10 1.70 -8.93
C VAL A 126 6.26 3.20 -9.13
N SER A 127 6.32 3.65 -10.37
CA SER A 127 6.30 5.08 -10.70
C SER A 127 4.88 5.58 -10.97
N ASP A 128 3.99 4.69 -11.42
CA ASP A 128 2.65 5.00 -11.89
C ASP A 128 1.74 3.83 -11.52
N LEU A 129 0.60 4.10 -10.86
CA LEU A 129 -0.30 3.05 -10.42
C LEU A 129 -0.92 2.25 -11.57
N ARG A 130 -0.95 2.81 -12.78
CA ARG A 130 -1.46 2.08 -13.95
C ARG A 130 -0.58 0.88 -14.31
N GLN A 131 0.64 0.81 -13.77
CA GLN A 131 1.54 -0.34 -13.94
C GLN A 131 1.15 -1.55 -13.10
N LEU A 132 0.29 -1.37 -12.09
CA LEU A 132 -0.01 -2.42 -11.11
C LEU A 132 -0.54 -3.72 -11.72
N PRO A 133 -1.54 -3.71 -12.63
CA PRO A 133 -2.06 -4.96 -13.16
C PRO A 133 -0.96 -5.83 -13.78
N GLU A 134 -0.12 -5.23 -14.61
CA GLU A 134 0.98 -5.95 -15.27
C GLU A 134 2.03 -6.42 -14.27
N MET A 135 2.42 -5.55 -13.34
CA MET A 135 3.45 -5.90 -12.35
C MET A 135 2.98 -7.03 -11.42
N ILE A 136 1.74 -6.95 -10.95
CA ILE A 136 1.18 -7.98 -10.08
C ILE A 136 1.05 -9.31 -10.84
N GLN A 137 0.65 -9.26 -12.10
CA GLN A 137 0.53 -10.45 -12.93
C GLN A 137 1.88 -11.17 -13.10
N LYS A 138 2.97 -10.41 -13.17
CA LYS A 138 4.32 -10.95 -13.33
C LYS A 138 4.91 -11.53 -12.04
N VAL A 139 4.31 -11.24 -10.89
CA VAL A 139 4.78 -11.78 -9.61
C VAL A 139 4.32 -13.23 -9.49
N SER A 140 5.27 -14.16 -9.43
CA SER A 140 4.96 -15.58 -9.22
C SER A 140 4.49 -15.80 -7.78
N ASP A 141 3.83 -16.94 -7.54
CA ASP A 141 3.43 -17.31 -6.18
C ASP A 141 4.64 -17.45 -5.25
N GLU A 142 5.76 -17.93 -5.78
CA GLU A 142 7.02 -18.03 -5.02
C GLU A 142 7.55 -16.65 -4.61
N GLN A 143 7.57 -15.70 -5.54
CA GLN A 143 8.00 -14.34 -5.25
C GLN A 143 7.08 -13.68 -4.23
N TYR A 144 5.78 -13.85 -4.38
CA TYR A 144 4.83 -13.29 -3.44
C TYR A 144 5.01 -13.88 -2.04
N THR A 145 5.22 -15.19 -1.95
CA THR A 145 5.51 -15.87 -0.68
C THR A 145 6.79 -15.33 -0.04
N THR A 146 7.81 -15.02 -0.85
CA THR A 146 9.04 -14.39 -0.38
C THR A 146 8.75 -13.03 0.24
N PHE A 147 7.97 -12.19 -0.43
CA PHE A 147 7.56 -10.89 0.10
C PHE A 147 6.80 -11.05 1.42
N LEU A 148 5.84 -11.98 1.49
CA LEU A 148 5.08 -12.27 2.70
C LEU A 148 6.00 -12.64 3.86
N THR A 149 6.94 -13.56 3.63
CA THR A 149 7.88 -14.01 4.65
C THR A 149 8.72 -12.85 5.18
N HIS A 150 9.25 -12.04 4.28
CA HIS A 150 10.09 -10.90 4.65
C HIS A 150 9.31 -9.84 5.43
N VAL A 151 8.10 -9.54 5.01
CA VAL A 151 7.24 -8.57 5.71
C VAL A 151 6.90 -9.08 7.11
N GLN A 152 6.57 -10.35 7.26
CA GLN A 152 6.26 -10.95 8.55
C GLN A 152 7.47 -10.92 9.49
N GLN A 153 8.67 -11.22 8.97
CA GLN A 153 9.91 -11.13 9.74
C GLN A 153 10.19 -9.70 10.16
N MET A 154 10.04 -8.75 9.25
CA MET A 154 10.21 -7.33 9.55
C MET A 154 9.23 -6.87 10.63
N GLY A 155 7.98 -7.28 10.52
CA GLY A 155 6.96 -6.96 11.53
C GLY A 155 7.31 -7.48 12.92
N LYS A 156 7.87 -8.69 12.99
CA LYS A 156 8.32 -9.26 14.26
C LYS A 156 9.47 -8.45 14.88
N ARG A 157 10.43 -8.03 14.05
CA ARG A 157 11.57 -7.21 14.51
C ARG A 157 11.09 -5.86 15.06
N LEU A 158 10.16 -5.21 14.35
CA LEU A 158 9.61 -3.94 14.80
C LEU A 158 8.86 -4.08 16.12
N ARG A 159 8.05 -5.13 16.27
CA ARG A 159 7.29 -5.38 17.50
C ARG A 159 8.17 -5.71 18.68
N SER A 160 9.30 -6.39 18.43
CA SER A 160 10.26 -6.74 19.51
C SER A 160 11.13 -5.56 19.94
N GLY A 161 11.06 -4.43 19.22
CA GLY A 161 11.94 -3.28 19.48
C GLY A 161 13.37 -3.46 19.00
N ALA A 162 13.67 -4.55 18.28
CA ALA A 162 15.03 -4.85 17.80
C ALA A 162 15.52 -3.87 16.74
N MET A 163 14.58 -3.19 16.04
CA MET A 163 14.93 -2.19 15.04
C MET A 163 13.77 -1.22 14.82
N THR A 164 14.06 -0.09 14.17
CA THR A 164 13.06 0.86 13.73
C THR A 164 13.12 1.02 12.22
N LEU A 165 12.02 1.44 11.59
CA LEU A 165 12.01 1.71 10.15
C LEU A 165 13.01 2.80 9.77
N ALA A 166 13.21 3.81 10.63
CA ALA A 166 14.17 4.87 10.38
C ALA A 166 15.60 4.34 10.24
N ALA A 167 15.98 3.34 11.03
CA ALA A 167 17.31 2.73 10.97
C ALA A 167 17.53 1.98 9.66
N LEU A 168 16.49 1.43 9.04
CA LEU A 168 16.57 0.70 7.78
C LEU A 168 16.79 1.61 6.57
N ARG A 169 16.46 2.87 6.70
CA ARG A 169 16.56 3.87 5.63
C ARG A 169 17.99 4.33 5.38
N GLY A 170 18.81 4.27 6.41
CA GLY A 170 20.20 4.77 6.42
C GLY A 170 21.23 3.93 5.66
#